data_f955809d4cdcb5fbf950e3338ee5e0c1
#
_entry.id   f955809d4cdcb5fbf950e3338ee5e0c1
#
_cell.length_a   1.000
_cell.length_b   1.000
_cell.length_c   1.000
_cell.angle_alpha   90.00
_cell.angle_beta   90.00
_cell.angle_gamma   90.00
#
_symmetry.space_group_name_H-M   'P 1'
#
loop_
_entity.id
_entity.type
_entity.pdbx_description
1 polymer ?
#
loop_
_entity_poly.entity_id
_entity_poly.type
_entity_poly.pdbx_seq_one_letter_code
_entity_poly.pdbx_strand_id
1 'polypeptide(L)'
;MKVFIPHNHRRCQVCSQGFFADGPICFEAVGVHEALTKYEALVKYDVIAKIVPTDKVEGYDSIMQGGIVTTLHDSAMLHCLFQNSINAMTVSLTSRFHHPIAIGQELEIRAQWVKSRRNIHFLESKITQNGKLCSSAQSQFMS
;
A
#
# COMPACT_ATOMS: atom_id res chain seq x y z
N MET A 1 10.75 -10.40 -3.29
CA MET A 1 10.32 -10.42 -4.71
C MET A 1 9.60 -9.12 -5.02
N LYS A 2 10.12 -8.38 -5.97
CA LYS A 2 9.57 -7.09 -6.35
C LYS A 2 8.18 -7.23 -6.98
N VAL A 3 7.25 -6.37 -6.59
CA VAL A 3 5.92 -6.31 -7.20
C VAL A 3 6.00 -5.57 -8.54
N PHE A 4 5.46 -6.15 -9.59
CA PHE A 4 5.41 -5.54 -10.91
C PHE A 4 4.09 -4.83 -11.14
N ILE A 5 4.16 -3.64 -11.73
CA ILE A 5 2.99 -2.86 -12.13
C ILE A 5 2.47 -3.40 -13.47
N PRO A 6 1.18 -3.74 -13.58
CA PRO A 6 0.61 -4.19 -14.86
C PRO A 6 0.77 -3.13 -15.95
N HIS A 7 0.83 -3.58 -17.20
CA HIS A 7 1.00 -2.68 -18.34
C HIS A 7 -0.07 -1.58 -18.42
N ASN A 8 -1.31 -1.90 -18.10
CA ASN A 8 -2.41 -0.94 -18.12
C ASN A 8 -2.37 0.07 -16.96
N HIS A 9 -1.42 -0.05 -16.04
CA HIS A 9 -1.22 0.88 -14.92
C HIS A 9 0.14 1.61 -14.99
N ARG A 10 0.91 1.43 -16.08
CA ARG A 10 2.28 1.95 -16.21
C ARG A 10 2.38 3.48 -16.17
N ARG A 11 1.30 4.18 -16.47
CA ARG A 11 1.28 5.65 -16.51
C ARG A 11 0.85 6.30 -15.19
N CYS A 12 0.59 5.51 -14.16
CA CYS A 12 0.18 6.06 -12.88
C CYS A 12 1.28 6.92 -12.27
N GLN A 13 1.00 8.20 -12.04
CA GLN A 13 1.97 9.14 -11.46
C GLN A 13 2.38 8.74 -10.06
N VAL A 14 1.46 8.16 -9.30
CA VAL A 14 1.69 7.74 -7.92
C VAL A 14 2.54 6.47 -7.86
N CYS A 15 2.22 5.48 -8.67
CA CYS A 15 2.83 4.14 -8.58
C CYS A 15 4.11 4.01 -9.41
N SER A 16 4.24 4.78 -10.49
CA SER A 16 5.32 4.60 -11.48
C SER A 16 6.36 5.69 -11.47
N GLN A 17 6.14 6.77 -10.74
CA GLN A 17 7.01 7.94 -10.72
C GLN A 17 7.51 8.22 -9.30
N GLY A 18 8.49 9.08 -9.17
CA GLY A 18 9.02 9.53 -7.88
C GLY A 18 8.07 10.50 -7.18
N PHE A 19 6.90 10.03 -6.79
CA PHE A 19 5.85 10.84 -6.18
C PHE A 19 6.09 11.09 -4.69
N PHE A 20 6.41 10.04 -3.93
CA PHE A 20 6.57 10.14 -2.48
C PHE A 20 8.00 10.47 -2.06
N ALA A 21 8.96 10.09 -2.88
CA ALA A 21 10.38 10.15 -2.59
C ALA A 21 11.17 10.46 -3.87
N ASP A 22 12.49 10.29 -3.84
CA ASP A 22 13.37 10.61 -4.97
C ASP A 22 13.23 9.68 -6.16
N GLY A 23 12.65 8.51 -5.97
CA GLY A 23 12.40 7.56 -7.05
C GLY A 23 11.05 6.88 -6.88
N PRO A 24 10.65 6.05 -7.85
CA PRO A 24 9.42 5.27 -7.74
C PRO A 24 9.44 4.39 -6.49
N ILE A 25 8.28 4.24 -5.85
CA ILE A 25 8.15 3.35 -4.71
C ILE A 25 8.33 1.89 -5.16
N CYS A 26 9.11 1.14 -4.40
CA CYS A 26 9.38 -0.27 -4.67
C CYS A 26 8.74 -1.13 -3.59
N PHE A 27 7.69 -1.85 -3.95
CA PHE A 27 7.06 -2.81 -3.05
C PHE A 27 7.68 -4.18 -3.22
N GLU A 28 7.92 -4.85 -2.10
CA GLU A 28 8.39 -6.23 -2.03
C GLU A 28 7.26 -7.12 -1.55
N ALA A 29 7.12 -8.28 -2.17
CA ALA A 29 6.12 -9.26 -1.78
C ALA A 29 6.66 -10.19 -0.70
N VAL A 30 5.83 -10.43 0.32
CA VAL A 30 6.09 -11.39 1.39
C VAL A 30 4.99 -12.44 1.36
N GLY A 31 5.35 -13.69 1.11
CA GLY A 31 4.40 -14.80 1.06
C GLY A 31 3.82 -15.09 2.44
N VAL A 32 2.50 -15.19 2.51
CA VAL A 32 1.78 -15.58 3.72
C VAL A 32 0.92 -16.78 3.38
N HIS A 33 1.10 -17.88 4.12
CA HIS A 33 0.27 -19.07 3.98
C HIS A 33 -1.03 -18.87 4.73
N GLU A 34 -2.12 -18.85 3.99
CA GLU A 34 -3.44 -18.84 4.59
C GLU A 34 -3.99 -20.26 4.79
N ALA A 35 -5.06 -20.34 5.58
CA ALA A 35 -5.75 -21.58 5.83
C ALA A 35 -6.10 -22.27 4.52
N LEU A 36 -5.69 -23.51 4.42
CA LEU A 36 -5.81 -24.34 3.23
C LEU A 36 -7.25 -24.72 2.97
N THR A 37 -7.66 -24.60 1.73
CA THR A 37 -8.81 -25.38 1.28
C THR A 37 -8.39 -26.85 1.24
N LYS A 38 -9.37 -27.74 1.27
CA LYS A 38 -9.14 -29.19 1.23
C LYS A 38 -8.30 -29.66 0.02
N TYR A 39 -8.15 -28.81 -1.00
CA TYR A 39 -7.61 -29.19 -2.31
C TYR A 39 -6.38 -28.43 -2.74
N GLU A 40 -6.07 -27.28 -2.16
CA GLU A 40 -4.88 -26.51 -2.53
C GLU A 40 -4.40 -25.59 -1.42
N ALA A 41 -3.09 -25.37 -1.41
CA ALA A 41 -2.46 -24.37 -0.58
C ALA A 41 -2.60 -23.02 -1.29
N LEU A 42 -3.37 -22.10 -0.71
CA LEU A 42 -3.46 -20.74 -1.20
C LEU A 42 -2.36 -19.90 -0.55
N VAL A 43 -1.44 -19.40 -1.36
CA VAL A 43 -0.45 -18.44 -0.89
C VAL A 43 -0.96 -17.05 -1.27
N LYS A 44 -1.27 -16.26 -0.25
CA LYS A 44 -1.48 -14.82 -0.41
C LYS A 44 -0.17 -14.09 -0.17
N TYR A 45 -0.02 -12.95 -0.77
CA TYR A 45 1.15 -12.10 -0.58
C TYR A 45 0.75 -10.80 0.10
N ASP A 46 1.46 -10.48 1.17
CA ASP A 46 1.51 -9.11 1.67
C ASP A 46 2.55 -8.36 0.86
N VAL A 47 2.46 -7.05 0.85
CA VAL A 47 3.51 -6.20 0.28
C VAL A 47 4.02 -5.22 1.31
N ILE A 48 5.30 -4.89 1.20
CA ILE A 48 5.98 -4.00 2.11
C ILE A 48 6.86 -3.04 1.31
N ALA A 49 6.96 -1.80 1.75
CA ALA A 49 7.89 -0.83 1.19
C ALA A 49 8.45 0.05 2.29
N LYS A 50 9.70 0.47 2.10
CA LYS A 50 10.36 1.47 2.94
C LYS A 50 10.68 2.66 2.07
N ILE A 51 10.27 3.84 2.49
CA ILE A 51 10.54 5.09 1.77
C ILE A 51 10.93 6.20 2.74
N VAL A 52 11.70 7.15 2.22
CA VAL A 52 11.99 8.40 2.91
C VAL A 52 11.20 9.49 2.19
N PRO A 53 10.05 9.94 2.75
CA PRO A 53 9.25 10.96 2.08
C PRO A 53 10.00 12.27 1.97
N THR A 54 9.89 12.92 0.81
CA THR A 54 10.55 14.20 0.54
C THR A 54 9.59 15.37 0.70
N ASP A 55 10.10 16.60 0.55
CA ASP A 55 9.29 17.80 0.64
C ASP A 55 8.21 17.91 -0.45
N LYS A 56 8.27 17.08 -1.49
CA LYS A 56 7.21 16.99 -2.50
C LYS A 56 5.85 16.61 -1.90
N VAL A 57 5.85 15.92 -0.78
CA VAL A 57 4.64 15.43 -0.10
C VAL A 57 4.39 16.12 1.23
N GLU A 58 5.07 17.21 1.47
CA GLU A 58 4.92 18.02 2.69
C GLU A 58 3.59 18.78 2.69
N GLY A 59 2.90 18.74 3.82
CA GLY A 59 1.75 19.58 4.11
C GLY A 59 2.15 20.69 5.07
N TYR A 60 1.85 20.51 6.38
CA TYR A 60 2.46 21.37 7.39
C TYR A 60 3.98 21.14 7.43
N ASP A 61 4.70 22.11 7.94
CA ASP A 61 6.17 22.05 7.98
C ASP A 61 6.66 20.73 8.55
N SER A 62 7.52 20.05 7.78
CA SER A 62 8.16 18.78 8.13
C SER A 62 7.22 17.57 8.32
N ILE A 63 5.95 17.71 7.93
CA ILE A 63 4.93 16.66 8.09
C ILE A 63 4.33 16.31 6.74
N MET A 64 4.20 15.02 6.47
CA MET A 64 3.56 14.53 5.25
C MET A 64 2.07 14.90 5.23
N GLN A 65 1.61 15.41 4.10
CA GLN A 65 0.22 15.83 3.92
C GLN A 65 -0.74 14.65 4.04
N GLY A 66 -1.84 14.83 4.80
CA GLY A 66 -2.75 13.75 5.15
C GLY A 66 -3.39 13.04 3.95
N GLY A 67 -3.85 13.80 2.95
CA GLY A 67 -4.41 13.20 1.74
C GLY A 67 -3.40 12.37 0.96
N ILE A 68 -2.12 12.75 1.02
CA ILE A 68 -1.04 12.00 0.38
C ILE A 68 -0.71 10.74 1.18
N VAL A 69 -0.83 10.77 2.50
CA VAL A 69 -0.75 9.56 3.33
C VAL A 69 -1.80 8.55 2.89
N THR A 70 -3.03 9.01 2.66
CA THR A 70 -4.12 8.17 2.14
C THR A 70 -3.80 7.62 0.75
N THR A 71 -3.18 8.43 -0.11
CA THR A 71 -2.71 8.01 -1.43
C THR A 71 -1.67 6.89 -1.33
N LEU A 72 -0.76 6.99 -0.36
CA LEU A 72 0.23 5.94 -0.11
C LEU A 72 -0.44 4.62 0.31
N HIS A 73 -1.43 4.68 1.17
CA HIS A 73 -2.22 3.50 1.54
C HIS A 73 -2.89 2.88 0.31
N ASP A 74 -3.53 3.68 -0.52
CA ASP A 74 -4.21 3.21 -1.72
C ASP A 74 -3.22 2.51 -2.66
N SER A 75 -2.08 3.12 -2.91
CA SER A 75 -1.02 2.54 -3.74
C SER A 75 -0.52 1.21 -3.19
N ALA A 76 -0.28 1.12 -1.89
CA ALA A 76 0.21 -0.10 -1.24
C ALA A 76 -0.81 -1.25 -1.36
N MET A 77 -2.07 -0.97 -1.10
CA MET A 77 -3.12 -1.98 -1.19
C MET A 77 -3.33 -2.44 -2.63
N LEU A 78 -3.24 -1.52 -3.59
CA LEU A 78 -3.31 -1.87 -5.00
C LEU A 78 -2.15 -2.77 -5.42
N HIS A 79 -0.92 -2.47 -4.98
CA HIS A 79 0.24 -3.33 -5.25
C HIS A 79 0.09 -4.72 -4.63
N CYS A 80 -0.56 -4.81 -3.47
CA CYS A 80 -0.90 -6.11 -2.88
C CYS A 80 -1.80 -6.93 -3.81
N LEU A 81 -2.77 -6.30 -4.43
CA LEU A 81 -3.63 -6.95 -5.42
C LEU A 81 -2.86 -7.31 -6.69
N PHE A 82 -1.98 -6.44 -7.18
CA PHE A 82 -1.13 -6.73 -8.34
C PHE A 82 -0.28 -7.98 -8.12
N GLN A 83 0.31 -8.10 -6.92
CA GLN A 83 1.12 -9.28 -6.57
C GLN A 83 0.30 -10.56 -6.57
N ASN A 84 -0.97 -10.47 -6.26
CA ASN A 84 -1.90 -11.59 -6.26
C ASN A 84 -2.65 -11.73 -7.60
N SER A 85 -2.14 -11.09 -8.66
CA SER A 85 -2.69 -11.14 -10.04
C SER A 85 -4.11 -10.63 -10.17
N ILE A 86 -4.47 -9.64 -9.35
CA ILE A 86 -5.79 -9.01 -9.37
C ILE A 86 -5.65 -7.57 -9.82
N ASN A 87 -6.38 -7.21 -10.89
CA ASN A 87 -6.53 -5.83 -11.33
C ASN A 87 -7.88 -5.33 -10.82
N ALA A 88 -7.87 -4.29 -10.03
CA ALA A 88 -9.07 -3.78 -9.39
C ALA A 88 -9.01 -2.27 -9.21
N MET A 89 -10.17 -1.66 -8.99
CA MET A 89 -10.29 -0.23 -8.74
C MET A 89 -10.79 0.02 -7.32
N THR A 90 -10.31 1.08 -6.70
CA THR A 90 -10.74 1.50 -5.37
C THR A 90 -12.23 1.84 -5.38
N VAL A 91 -12.99 1.21 -4.50
CA VAL A 91 -14.41 1.51 -4.29
C VAL A 91 -14.59 2.37 -3.05
N SER A 92 -13.88 2.02 -1.99
CA SER A 92 -14.01 2.68 -0.69
C SER A 92 -12.67 2.60 0.04
N LEU A 93 -12.29 3.66 0.71
CA LEU A 93 -11.07 3.72 1.47
C LEU A 93 -11.28 4.60 2.72
N THR A 94 -10.93 4.06 3.88
CA THR A 94 -10.97 4.78 5.14
C THR A 94 -9.58 4.80 5.74
N SER A 95 -9.07 5.99 6.02
CA SER A 95 -7.77 6.20 6.66
C SER A 95 -7.95 6.72 8.08
N ARG A 96 -7.07 6.28 8.97
CA ARG A 96 -6.91 6.82 10.31
C ARG A 96 -5.50 7.34 10.51
N PHE A 97 -5.38 8.48 11.17
CA PHE A 97 -4.12 9.16 11.43
C PHE A 97 -3.88 9.14 12.94
N HIS A 98 -2.85 8.42 13.36
CA HIS A 98 -2.54 8.24 14.79
C HIS A 98 -1.41 9.17 15.25
N HIS A 99 -0.40 9.36 14.39
CA HIS A 99 0.75 10.23 14.62
C HIS A 99 1.18 10.88 13.30
N PRO A 100 1.70 12.11 13.34
CA PRO A 100 2.26 12.74 12.14
C PRO A 100 3.40 11.89 11.56
N ILE A 101 3.51 11.90 10.24
CA ILE A 101 4.61 11.25 9.53
C ILE A 101 5.62 12.32 9.16
N ALA A 102 6.85 12.17 9.67
CA ALA A 102 7.91 13.15 9.44
C ALA A 102 8.49 13.02 8.04
N ILE A 103 8.69 14.17 7.39
CA ILE A 103 9.44 14.26 6.14
C ILE A 103 10.92 14.00 6.44
N GLY A 104 11.61 13.30 5.55
CA GLY A 104 13.05 13.05 5.67
C GLY A 104 13.43 11.88 6.56
N GLN A 105 12.46 11.17 7.13
CA GLN A 105 12.68 9.99 7.94
C GLN A 105 12.04 8.77 7.28
N GLU A 106 12.73 7.63 7.34
CA GLU A 106 12.22 6.40 6.73
C GLU A 106 10.92 5.96 7.40
N LEU A 107 9.93 5.65 6.58
CA LEU A 107 8.71 4.98 7.00
C LEU A 107 8.63 3.60 6.36
N GLU A 108 7.85 2.74 6.98
CA GLU A 108 7.51 1.44 6.41
C GLU A 108 6.00 1.36 6.24
N ILE A 109 5.55 0.90 5.07
CA ILE A 109 4.16 0.60 4.83
C ILE A 109 4.02 -0.88 4.49
N ARG A 110 3.01 -1.51 5.08
CA ARG A 110 2.65 -2.90 4.81
C ARG A 110 1.17 -2.99 4.47
N ALA A 111 0.84 -3.66 3.38
CA ALA A 111 -0.52 -3.90 2.96
C ALA A 111 -0.82 -5.40 2.94
N GLN A 112 -2.06 -5.75 3.32
CA GLN A 112 -2.53 -7.12 3.43
C GLN A 112 -3.86 -7.29 2.71
N TRP A 113 -3.98 -8.38 1.98
CA TRP A 113 -5.24 -8.81 1.40
C TRP A 113 -5.99 -9.67 2.43
N VAL A 114 -7.05 -9.11 3.03
CA VAL A 114 -7.76 -9.74 4.15
C VAL A 114 -8.70 -10.84 3.66
N LYS A 115 -9.56 -10.51 2.72
CA LYS A 115 -10.55 -11.44 2.17
C LYS A 115 -11.11 -10.90 0.86
N SER A 116 -11.84 -11.75 0.16
CA SER A 116 -12.65 -11.35 -0.99
C SER A 116 -14.06 -11.94 -0.87
N ARG A 117 -15.02 -11.21 -1.36
CA ARG A 117 -16.39 -11.67 -1.51
C ARG A 117 -16.85 -11.33 -2.91
N ARG A 118 -17.00 -12.33 -3.76
CA ARG A 118 -17.23 -12.15 -5.20
C ARG A 118 -16.09 -11.34 -5.80
N ASN A 119 -16.38 -10.24 -6.48
CA ASN A 119 -15.39 -9.35 -7.07
C ASN A 119 -14.98 -8.18 -6.17
N ILE A 120 -15.36 -8.20 -4.90
CA ILE A 120 -14.94 -7.19 -3.92
C ILE A 120 -13.82 -7.75 -3.06
N HIS A 121 -12.72 -7.01 -2.98
CA HIS A 121 -11.51 -7.38 -2.24
C HIS A 121 -11.33 -6.42 -1.08
N PHE A 122 -11.13 -6.97 0.12
CA PHE A 122 -10.95 -6.20 1.36
C PHE A 122 -9.48 -6.20 1.72
N LEU A 123 -8.90 -5.02 1.87
CA LEU A 123 -7.50 -4.84 2.18
C LEU A 123 -7.31 -3.93 3.39
N GLU A 124 -6.15 -4.07 4.00
CA GLU A 124 -5.70 -3.23 5.11
C GLU A 124 -4.27 -2.81 4.84
N SER A 125 -3.89 -1.64 5.36
CA SER A 125 -2.50 -1.20 5.35
C SER A 125 -2.16 -0.41 6.60
N LYS A 126 -0.87 -0.46 6.97
CA LYS A 126 -0.34 0.24 8.14
C LYS A 126 0.97 0.92 7.78
N ILE A 127 1.14 2.15 8.26
CA ILE A 127 2.37 2.91 8.12
C ILE A 127 2.98 3.09 9.51
N THR A 128 4.24 2.69 9.65
CA THR A 128 5.01 2.86 10.87
C THR A 128 6.24 3.72 10.59
N GLN A 129 6.63 4.49 11.58
CA GLN A 129 7.84 5.32 11.52
C GLN A 129 8.45 5.36 12.92
N ASN A 130 9.73 5.05 13.04
CA ASN A 130 10.44 4.97 14.33
C ASN A 130 9.73 4.04 15.34
N GLY A 131 9.20 2.91 14.86
CA GLY A 131 8.52 1.94 15.70
C GLY A 131 7.11 2.32 16.13
N LYS A 132 6.57 3.45 15.67
CA LYS A 132 5.22 3.91 16.00
C LYS A 132 4.27 3.69 14.83
N LEU A 133 3.06 3.23 15.11
CA LEU A 133 1.99 3.19 14.13
C LEU A 133 1.48 4.62 13.90
N CYS A 134 1.77 5.16 12.71
CA CYS A 134 1.39 6.52 12.37
C CYS A 134 0.04 6.61 11.68
N SER A 135 -0.27 5.62 10.83
CA SER A 135 -1.53 5.60 10.08
C SER A 135 -1.94 4.18 9.74
N SER A 136 -3.24 3.96 9.65
CA SER A 136 -3.82 2.70 9.20
C SER A 136 -4.96 2.98 8.23
N ALA A 137 -5.23 2.04 7.34
CA ALA A 137 -6.33 2.16 6.38
C ALA A 137 -6.99 0.82 6.12
N GLN A 138 -8.24 0.90 5.72
CA GLN A 138 -9.03 -0.23 5.24
C GLN A 138 -9.67 0.17 3.92
N SER A 139 -9.75 -0.76 3.00
CA SER A 139 -10.30 -0.47 1.69
C SER A 139 -11.09 -1.63 1.12
N GLN A 140 -11.93 -1.28 0.15
CA GLN A 140 -12.57 -2.22 -0.75
C GLN A 140 -12.18 -1.88 -2.17
N PHE A 141 -11.79 -2.88 -2.92
CA PHE A 141 -11.48 -2.79 -4.35
C PHE A 141 -12.42 -3.71 -5.12
N MET A 142 -12.73 -3.33 -6.34
CA MET A 142 -13.59 -4.13 -7.22
C MET A 142 -12.85 -4.51 -8.49
N SER A 143 -12.79 -5.80 -8.76
CA SER A 143 -12.21 -6.33 -9.99
C SER A 143 -13.22 -6.61 -11.08
#